data_e24b53aa7d84a12134e8598c4853007d
#
_entry.id   e24b53aa7d84a12134e8598c4853007d
#
_cell.length_a   1.000
_cell.length_b   1.000
_cell.length_c   1.000
_cell.angle_alpha   90.00
_cell.angle_beta   90.00
_cell.angle_gamma   90.00
#
_symmetry.space_group_name_H-M   'P 1'
#
loop_
_entity.id
_entity.type
_entity.pdbx_description
1 polymer ?
#
loop_
_entity_poly.entity_id
_entity_poly.type
_entity_poly.pdbx_seq_one_letter_code
_entity_poly.pdbx_strand_id
1 'polypeptide(L)'
;MRAFVSALLALWSLSVFSPAAHAQSGQWLGGSAIQSSVQVGAPGEAWVGVWVDAPVVTTMRTRSPMAVSFVVDTSGSMAGPKMDNARLAAAAMIESLSDGDIVSIYGFATDVTEVSAPTVLDPVSRQMLLRNVGHLVAGGGTNLEGGLRAGISRMTSAPMSHAVRRVFLISDGQANVGVTDPRALGYLAAGATEVGTQITAIGVGYDYDPMTLNAVAVQSAGRMHHLGTPDQMAAILETELSWMSRSVALSAVLEVRPASGIVILGAATTGATVVDGVLRMPLGAITAGQRRELLFRVRVPTADIGRRTLATASLRFETPEGAHAAPQSAEVAMTVTREAPRATPAPRVAAMVAQYDASEAERAAAQLLQQGRQAEAIARLDAARASVASTATSYSFEDSAVQGALSSRAAELGAAAAGARAASSPAAMHERSYELQAAPMAADGY
;
A
#
# COMPACT_ATOMS: atom_id res chain seq x y z
N MET A 1 44.61 76.66 -10.32
CA MET A 1 44.96 75.44 -11.05
C MET A 1 45.32 74.34 -10.03
N ARG A 2 44.44 73.45 -9.77
CA ARG A 2 44.65 72.08 -9.26
C ARG A 2 43.27 71.45 -9.06
N ALA A 3 42.94 70.54 -9.94
CA ALA A 3 41.67 69.82 -9.93
C ALA A 3 41.70 68.73 -8.83
N PHE A 4 40.65 68.71 -8.02
CA PHE A 4 40.38 67.57 -7.13
C PHE A 4 39.43 66.61 -7.85
N VAL A 5 39.95 65.40 -8.08
CA VAL A 5 39.14 64.27 -8.58
C VAL A 5 38.63 63.51 -7.35
N SER A 6 37.32 63.55 -7.10
CA SER A 6 36.69 62.76 -6.07
C SER A 6 36.33 61.39 -6.65
N ALA A 7 37.00 60.38 -6.20
CA ALA A 7 36.65 58.93 -6.52
C ALA A 7 35.54 58.52 -5.60
N LEU A 8 34.33 58.23 -6.16
CA LEU A 8 33.24 57.50 -5.49
C LEU A 8 33.55 56.01 -5.52
N LEU A 9 33.86 55.43 -4.36
CA LEU A 9 33.89 54.00 -4.15
C LEU A 9 32.45 53.50 -3.98
N ALA A 10 31.90 52.85 -5.00
CA ALA A 10 30.66 52.09 -4.89
C ALA A 10 30.96 50.73 -4.23
N LEU A 11 30.55 50.58 -2.97
CA LEU A 11 30.50 49.27 -2.31
C LEU A 11 29.39 48.42 -2.96
N TRP A 12 29.76 47.50 -3.79
CA TRP A 12 28.88 46.40 -4.18
C TRP A 12 28.86 45.40 -3.03
N SER A 13 27.74 45.39 -2.29
CA SER A 13 27.40 44.30 -1.38
C SER A 13 27.07 43.06 -2.22
N LEU A 14 28.01 42.13 -2.35
CA LEU A 14 27.71 40.78 -2.83
C LEU A 14 26.80 40.11 -1.79
N SER A 15 25.52 40.12 -2.06
CA SER A 15 24.58 39.23 -1.42
C SER A 15 24.94 37.81 -1.87
N VAL A 16 25.63 37.09 -1.00
CA VAL A 16 25.82 35.63 -1.15
C VAL A 16 24.44 34.99 -0.96
N PHE A 17 23.72 34.83 -2.07
CA PHE A 17 22.60 33.88 -2.10
C PHE A 17 23.19 32.50 -1.88
N SER A 18 23.12 31.99 -0.65
CA SER A 18 23.20 30.57 -0.41
C SER A 18 22.08 29.91 -1.23
N PRO A 19 22.37 29.01 -2.17
CA PRO A 19 21.31 28.22 -2.75
C PRO A 19 20.76 27.36 -1.62
N ALA A 20 19.61 27.75 -1.08
CA ALA A 20 18.78 26.81 -0.37
C ALA A 20 18.66 25.59 -1.30
N ALA A 21 19.11 24.44 -0.81
CA ALA A 21 18.97 23.19 -1.53
C ALA A 21 17.47 22.96 -1.77
N HIS A 22 17.01 23.43 -2.91
CA HIS A 22 15.73 23.01 -3.46
C HIS A 22 15.94 21.54 -3.75
N ALA A 23 15.44 20.67 -2.85
CA ALA A 23 15.14 19.31 -3.21
C ALA A 23 14.36 19.40 -4.52
N GLN A 24 14.93 18.91 -5.62
CA GLN A 24 14.26 18.88 -6.90
C GLN A 24 12.97 18.10 -6.71
N SER A 25 11.86 18.80 -6.55
CA SER A 25 10.52 18.24 -6.60
C SER A 25 10.25 17.91 -8.07
N GLY A 26 10.88 16.84 -8.57
CA GLY A 26 10.49 16.24 -9.83
C GLY A 26 9.00 15.87 -9.73
N GLN A 27 8.30 15.89 -10.83
CA GLN A 27 6.92 15.43 -10.88
C GLN A 27 6.90 13.92 -10.67
N TRP A 28 6.28 13.45 -9.60
CA TRP A 28 6.15 12.04 -9.27
C TRP A 28 4.93 11.42 -9.94
N LEU A 29 3.93 12.26 -10.21
CA LEU A 29 2.63 11.86 -10.71
C LEU A 29 2.62 11.81 -12.23
N GLY A 30 2.21 10.68 -12.80
CA GLY A 30 1.98 10.48 -14.22
C GLY A 30 0.69 9.71 -14.48
N GLY A 31 0.29 9.66 -15.74
CA GLY A 31 -0.90 8.89 -16.12
C GLY A 31 -1.07 8.81 -17.62
N SER A 32 -1.70 7.74 -18.10
CA SER A 32 -2.02 7.51 -19.50
C SER A 32 -3.25 6.61 -19.65
N ALA A 33 -3.96 6.75 -20.77
CA ALA A 33 -4.86 5.70 -21.23
C ALA A 33 -4.06 4.57 -21.90
N ILE A 34 -4.60 3.34 -21.87
CA ILE A 34 -3.94 2.20 -22.54
C ILE A 34 -3.80 2.45 -24.05
N GLN A 35 -4.78 3.09 -24.64
CA GLN A 35 -4.76 3.51 -26.05
C GLN A 35 -4.81 5.03 -26.14
N SER A 36 -3.94 5.62 -26.96
CA SER A 36 -3.91 7.07 -27.20
C SER A 36 -5.08 7.56 -28.05
N SER A 37 -5.77 6.65 -28.76
CA SER A 37 -6.89 6.98 -29.63
C SER A 37 -7.94 5.87 -29.70
N VAL A 38 -9.18 6.25 -30.02
CA VAL A 38 -10.33 5.38 -30.23
C VAL A 38 -11.07 5.82 -31.50
N GLN A 39 -11.68 4.88 -32.22
CA GLN A 39 -12.47 5.22 -33.40
C GLN A 39 -13.82 5.83 -33.02
N VAL A 40 -14.26 6.83 -33.77
CA VAL A 40 -15.59 7.44 -33.61
C VAL A 40 -16.68 6.38 -33.75
N GLY A 41 -17.65 6.38 -32.81
CA GLY A 41 -18.74 5.40 -32.77
C GLY A 41 -18.36 4.01 -32.25
N ALA A 42 -17.08 3.74 -31.94
CA ALA A 42 -16.67 2.49 -31.32
C ALA A 42 -17.09 2.45 -29.83
N PRO A 43 -17.19 1.25 -29.20
CA PRO A 43 -17.36 1.16 -27.76
C PRO A 43 -16.30 1.98 -27.03
N GLY A 44 -16.77 2.97 -26.24
CA GLY A 44 -15.91 3.95 -25.61
C GLY A 44 -15.44 3.51 -24.21
N GLU A 45 -14.98 2.26 -24.03
CA GLU A 45 -14.37 1.85 -22.76
C GLU A 45 -12.85 1.78 -22.89
N ALA A 46 -12.15 2.33 -21.91
CA ALA A 46 -10.69 2.34 -21.89
C ALA A 46 -10.15 2.07 -20.49
N TRP A 47 -9.02 1.36 -20.44
CA TRP A 47 -8.18 1.30 -19.25
C TRP A 47 -7.37 2.59 -19.12
N VAL A 48 -7.31 3.10 -17.92
CA VAL A 48 -6.51 4.26 -17.54
C VAL A 48 -5.60 3.86 -16.39
N GLY A 49 -4.31 4.13 -16.54
CA GLY A 49 -3.32 4.01 -15.48
C GLY A 49 -2.87 5.37 -15.01
N VAL A 50 -2.78 5.53 -13.69
CA VAL A 50 -2.15 6.66 -13.01
C VAL A 50 -1.09 6.09 -12.08
N TRP A 51 0.06 6.74 -11.98
CA TRP A 51 1.15 6.27 -11.14
C TRP A 51 1.85 7.40 -10.39
N VAL A 52 2.41 7.03 -9.25
CA VAL A 52 3.26 7.88 -8.42
C VAL A 52 4.62 7.21 -8.31
N ASP A 53 5.66 7.84 -8.83
CA ASP A 53 7.05 7.38 -8.77
C ASP A 53 7.80 8.27 -7.77
N ALA A 54 7.97 7.79 -6.55
CA ALA A 54 8.68 8.54 -5.51
C ALA A 54 10.18 8.64 -5.85
N PRO A 55 10.82 9.80 -5.56
CA PRO A 55 12.24 9.97 -5.86
C PRO A 55 13.10 9.03 -5.05
N VAL A 56 14.19 8.56 -5.66
CA VAL A 56 15.24 7.83 -4.94
C VAL A 56 16.07 8.84 -4.16
N VAL A 57 16.05 8.75 -2.83
CA VAL A 57 16.86 9.60 -1.95
C VAL A 57 18.02 8.79 -1.44
N THR A 58 19.24 9.24 -1.74
CA THR A 58 20.50 8.57 -1.35
C THR A 58 21.00 8.97 0.04
N THR A 59 20.53 10.08 0.58
CA THR A 59 20.93 10.55 1.91
C THR A 59 20.04 9.95 2.99
N MET A 60 20.63 9.20 3.89
CA MET A 60 19.95 8.75 5.11
C MET A 60 19.66 9.97 5.99
N ARG A 61 18.38 10.33 6.10
CA ARG A 61 17.92 11.32 7.07
C ARG A 61 17.80 10.66 8.44
N THR A 62 17.99 11.42 9.50
CA THR A 62 17.61 10.97 10.83
C THR A 62 16.12 10.68 10.83
N ARG A 63 15.74 9.47 11.21
CA ARG A 63 14.35 9.03 11.24
C ARG A 63 13.54 9.91 12.19
N SER A 64 12.39 10.37 11.72
CA SER A 64 11.42 11.04 12.60
C SER A 64 10.94 10.10 13.71
N PRO A 65 10.70 10.59 14.93
CA PRO A 65 10.07 9.80 15.97
C PRO A 65 8.74 9.23 15.52
N MET A 66 8.42 8.01 15.95
CA MET A 66 7.21 7.28 15.56
C MET A 66 6.25 7.12 16.73
N ALA A 67 4.95 7.07 16.42
CA ALA A 67 3.93 6.59 17.33
C ALA A 67 3.42 5.23 16.85
N VAL A 68 3.53 4.23 17.70
CA VAL A 68 3.18 2.85 17.37
C VAL A 68 2.18 2.31 18.39
N SER A 69 1.13 1.65 17.89
CA SER A 69 0.18 0.92 18.73
C SER A 69 0.17 -0.55 18.34
N PHE A 70 0.48 -1.42 19.28
CA PHE A 70 0.29 -2.86 19.13
C PHE A 70 -1.12 -3.23 19.57
N VAL A 71 -1.89 -3.82 18.67
CA VAL A 71 -3.24 -4.31 18.90
C VAL A 71 -3.22 -5.82 18.70
N VAL A 72 -3.15 -6.56 19.79
CA VAL A 72 -2.91 -8.00 19.78
C VAL A 72 -4.20 -8.74 20.11
N ASP A 73 -4.58 -9.65 19.23
CA ASP A 73 -5.66 -10.59 19.46
C ASP A 73 -5.31 -11.50 20.64
N THR A 74 -6.15 -11.49 21.64
CA THR A 74 -6.06 -12.35 22.81
C THR A 74 -7.28 -13.27 22.94
N SER A 75 -7.96 -13.53 21.81
CA SER A 75 -9.10 -14.47 21.78
C SER A 75 -8.70 -15.92 22.04
N GLY A 76 -9.68 -16.77 22.28
CA GLY A 76 -9.44 -18.19 22.61
C GLY A 76 -8.73 -18.96 21.49
N SER A 77 -8.93 -18.60 20.21
CA SER A 77 -8.27 -19.19 19.05
C SER A 77 -6.77 -18.92 19.00
N MET A 78 -6.31 -17.86 19.66
CA MET A 78 -4.90 -17.50 19.78
C MET A 78 -4.13 -18.34 20.81
N ALA A 79 -4.78 -19.26 21.53
CA ALA A 79 -4.11 -20.05 22.56
C ALA A 79 -2.95 -20.91 22.01
N GLY A 80 -1.93 -21.14 22.85
CA GLY A 80 -0.76 -21.94 22.52
C GLY A 80 0.24 -21.23 21.58
N PRO A 81 0.78 -21.92 20.59
CA PRO A 81 1.87 -21.38 19.74
C PRO A 81 1.55 -20.06 19.05
N LYS A 82 0.29 -19.78 18.71
CA LYS A 82 -0.11 -18.51 18.10
C LYS A 82 0.13 -17.34 19.05
N MET A 83 -0.26 -17.46 20.31
CA MET A 83 -0.03 -16.43 21.33
C MET A 83 1.46 -16.24 21.61
N ASP A 84 2.24 -17.33 21.63
CA ASP A 84 3.68 -17.24 21.80
C ASP A 84 4.34 -16.52 20.62
N ASN A 85 3.91 -16.80 19.39
CA ASN A 85 4.36 -16.10 18.19
C ASN A 85 3.96 -14.62 18.22
N ALA A 86 2.75 -14.28 18.64
CA ALA A 86 2.27 -12.90 18.75
C ALA A 86 3.08 -12.10 19.80
N ARG A 87 3.39 -12.72 20.95
CA ARG A 87 4.26 -12.10 21.97
C ARG A 87 5.66 -11.87 21.45
N LEU A 88 6.27 -12.88 20.79
CA LEU A 88 7.60 -12.75 20.18
C LEU A 88 7.63 -11.65 19.13
N ALA A 89 6.58 -11.59 18.30
CA ALA A 89 6.40 -10.55 17.30
C ALA A 89 6.40 -9.15 17.92
N ALA A 90 5.51 -8.91 18.86
CA ALA A 90 5.39 -7.61 19.52
C ALA A 90 6.69 -7.25 20.29
N ALA A 91 7.32 -8.21 20.95
CA ALA A 91 8.59 -7.98 21.67
C ALA A 91 9.71 -7.57 20.71
N ALA A 92 9.92 -8.31 19.62
CA ALA A 92 10.94 -8.01 18.62
C ALA A 92 10.74 -6.62 18.00
N MET A 93 9.47 -6.22 17.76
CA MET A 93 9.18 -4.87 17.29
C MET A 93 9.53 -3.79 18.32
N ILE A 94 9.18 -3.98 19.58
CA ILE A 94 9.51 -3.02 20.66
C ILE A 94 11.03 -2.88 20.80
N GLU A 95 11.78 -3.96 20.66
CA GLU A 95 13.26 -3.94 20.69
C GLU A 95 13.87 -3.16 19.54
N SER A 96 13.25 -3.22 18.36
CA SER A 96 13.73 -2.58 17.13
C SER A 96 13.42 -1.09 17.02
N LEU A 97 12.46 -0.58 17.80
CA LEU A 97 12.12 0.84 17.87
C LEU A 97 13.22 1.64 18.55
N SER A 98 13.30 2.94 18.29
CA SER A 98 14.31 3.82 18.88
C SER A 98 13.80 4.48 20.16
N ASP A 99 14.73 4.87 21.02
CA ASP A 99 14.40 5.73 22.16
C ASP A 99 13.80 7.05 21.64
N GLY A 100 12.76 7.53 22.32
CA GLY A 100 11.96 8.66 21.91
C GLY A 100 10.72 8.30 21.08
N ASP A 101 10.59 7.08 20.55
CA ASP A 101 9.33 6.62 19.95
C ASP A 101 8.26 6.44 21.04
N ILE A 102 6.98 6.56 20.67
CA ILE A 102 5.86 6.29 21.57
C ILE A 102 5.26 4.94 21.25
N VAL A 103 5.07 4.11 22.27
CA VAL A 103 4.48 2.77 22.15
C VAL A 103 3.28 2.64 23.06
N SER A 104 2.18 2.09 22.55
CA SER A 104 1.02 1.61 23.33
C SER A 104 0.71 0.16 22.98
N ILE A 105 0.11 -0.58 23.89
CA ILE A 105 -0.23 -2.00 23.72
C ILE A 105 -1.67 -2.23 24.17
N TYR A 106 -2.48 -2.82 23.28
CA TYR A 106 -3.84 -3.27 23.55
C TYR A 106 -3.96 -4.76 23.31
N GLY A 107 -4.63 -5.46 24.21
CA GLY A 107 -5.15 -6.80 23.97
C GLY A 107 -6.64 -6.71 23.63
N PHE A 108 -7.13 -7.48 22.68
CA PHE A 108 -8.56 -7.58 22.43
C PHE A 108 -9.01 -9.04 22.35
N ALA A 109 -10.11 -9.29 23.00
CA ALA A 109 -10.83 -10.57 23.00
C ALA A 109 -12.34 -10.25 22.87
N THR A 110 -13.21 -10.66 23.78
CA THR A 110 -14.59 -10.13 23.86
C THR A 110 -14.57 -8.64 24.18
N ASP A 111 -13.69 -8.24 25.10
CA ASP A 111 -13.44 -6.86 25.50
C ASP A 111 -12.03 -6.42 25.09
N VAL A 112 -11.81 -5.10 25.10
CA VAL A 112 -10.49 -4.50 24.82
C VAL A 112 -9.84 -4.09 26.12
N THR A 113 -8.59 -4.48 26.32
CA THR A 113 -7.79 -4.15 27.50
C THR A 113 -6.59 -3.31 27.10
N GLU A 114 -6.39 -2.16 27.74
CA GLU A 114 -5.15 -1.41 27.65
C GLU A 114 -4.08 -2.11 28.49
N VAL A 115 -3.13 -2.77 27.82
CA VAL A 115 -2.02 -3.50 28.47
C VAL A 115 -0.89 -2.53 28.84
N SER A 116 -0.68 -1.53 27.98
CA SER A 116 0.25 -0.43 28.24
C SER A 116 -0.26 0.86 27.61
N ALA A 117 -0.41 1.89 28.42
CA ALA A 117 -0.69 3.25 27.96
C ALA A 117 0.44 3.77 27.07
N PRO A 118 0.21 4.83 26.26
CA PRO A 118 1.25 5.45 25.46
C PRO A 118 2.47 5.83 26.30
N THR A 119 3.59 5.23 25.98
CA THR A 119 4.82 5.34 26.74
C THR A 119 5.96 5.76 25.79
N VAL A 120 6.69 6.81 26.12
CA VAL A 120 7.91 7.19 25.40
C VAL A 120 8.98 6.16 25.72
N LEU A 121 9.59 5.61 24.65
CA LEU A 121 10.64 4.60 24.78
C LEU A 121 11.94 5.20 25.33
N ASP A 122 12.43 4.55 26.34
CA ASP A 122 13.76 4.62 26.90
C ASP A 122 14.19 3.20 27.38
N PRO A 123 15.40 2.98 27.83
CA PRO A 123 15.83 1.64 28.27
C PRO A 123 14.99 1.04 29.40
N VAL A 124 14.40 1.86 30.28
CA VAL A 124 13.60 1.39 31.43
C VAL A 124 12.18 1.04 30.97
N SER A 125 11.53 1.94 30.24
CA SER A 125 10.18 1.74 29.72
C SER A 125 10.13 0.58 28.72
N ARG A 126 11.17 0.40 27.91
CA ARG A 126 11.30 -0.74 27.00
C ARG A 126 11.20 -2.08 27.74
N GLN A 127 11.95 -2.24 28.82
CA GLN A 127 11.88 -3.45 29.65
C GLN A 127 10.51 -3.67 30.29
N MET A 128 9.82 -2.59 30.68
CA MET A 128 8.46 -2.65 31.19
C MET A 128 7.49 -3.15 30.09
N LEU A 129 7.55 -2.58 28.88
CA LEU A 129 6.69 -2.96 27.77
C LEU A 129 6.89 -4.43 27.35
N LEU A 130 8.16 -4.89 27.32
CA LEU A 130 8.47 -6.30 27.02
C LEU A 130 7.87 -7.26 28.05
N ARG A 131 7.92 -6.91 29.34
CA ARG A 131 7.26 -7.71 30.39
C ARG A 131 5.73 -7.73 30.19
N ASN A 132 5.14 -6.58 29.89
CA ASN A 132 3.68 -6.47 29.70
C ASN A 132 3.19 -7.32 28.49
N VAL A 133 3.95 -7.32 27.38
CA VAL A 133 3.69 -8.23 26.24
C VAL A 133 3.72 -9.70 26.68
N GLY A 134 4.69 -10.09 27.52
CA GLY A 134 4.82 -11.45 28.03
C GLY A 134 3.61 -11.92 28.86
N HIS A 135 2.82 -11.00 29.40
CA HIS A 135 1.64 -11.30 30.22
C HIS A 135 0.32 -11.35 29.42
N LEU A 136 0.33 -11.16 28.10
CA LEU A 136 -0.86 -11.36 27.26
C LEU A 136 -1.35 -12.81 27.42
N VAL A 137 -2.64 -13.04 27.64
CA VAL A 137 -3.23 -14.37 27.83
C VAL A 137 -4.42 -14.51 26.90
N ALA A 138 -4.49 -15.66 26.21
CA ALA A 138 -5.59 -15.96 25.31
C ALA A 138 -6.86 -16.40 26.06
N GLY A 139 -8.03 -15.92 25.59
CA GLY A 139 -9.36 -16.30 26.10
C GLY A 139 -10.46 -15.40 25.56
N GLY A 140 -11.70 -15.90 25.55
CA GLY A 140 -12.86 -15.14 25.08
C GLY A 140 -13.09 -15.16 23.57
N GLY A 141 -13.95 -14.24 23.09
CA GLY A 141 -14.28 -14.06 21.68
C GLY A 141 -13.31 -13.11 20.99
N THR A 142 -13.60 -12.71 19.73
CA THR A 142 -12.73 -11.89 18.90
C THR A 142 -13.45 -10.62 18.46
N ASN A 143 -13.28 -9.52 19.21
CA ASN A 143 -13.82 -8.19 18.92
C ASN A 143 -12.80 -7.36 18.15
N LEU A 144 -12.62 -7.68 16.87
CA LEU A 144 -11.67 -6.98 16.00
C LEU A 144 -12.01 -5.50 15.84
N GLU A 145 -13.32 -5.16 15.78
CA GLU A 145 -13.79 -3.77 15.75
C GLU A 145 -13.27 -2.98 16.94
N GLY A 146 -13.44 -3.52 18.13
CA GLY A 146 -12.99 -2.89 19.37
C GLY A 146 -11.48 -2.65 19.39
N GLY A 147 -10.71 -3.66 19.00
CA GLY A 147 -9.24 -3.56 18.87
C GLY A 147 -8.81 -2.48 17.88
N LEU A 148 -9.41 -2.45 16.69
CA LEU A 148 -9.13 -1.42 15.67
C LEU A 148 -9.44 -0.02 16.20
N ARG A 149 -10.61 0.19 16.80
CA ARG A 149 -11.01 1.49 17.36
C ARG A 149 -10.02 1.98 18.41
N ALA A 150 -9.57 1.09 19.31
CA ALA A 150 -8.60 1.43 20.33
C ALA A 150 -7.27 1.87 19.72
N GLY A 151 -6.72 1.10 18.79
CA GLY A 151 -5.46 1.43 18.13
C GLY A 151 -5.53 2.75 17.34
N ILE A 152 -6.58 2.95 16.52
CA ILE A 152 -6.77 4.18 15.72
C ILE A 152 -6.96 5.40 16.64
N SER A 153 -7.83 5.30 17.64
CA SER A 153 -8.09 6.40 18.59
C SER A 153 -6.81 6.85 19.29
N ARG A 154 -5.93 5.92 19.61
CA ARG A 154 -4.65 6.22 20.27
C ARG A 154 -3.72 7.01 19.34
N MET A 155 -3.71 6.68 18.06
CA MET A 155 -2.91 7.43 17.07
C MET A 155 -3.41 8.85 16.85
N THR A 156 -4.70 9.10 16.99
CA THR A 156 -5.28 10.45 16.91
C THR A 156 -4.70 11.38 18.00
N SER A 157 -4.39 10.86 19.17
CA SER A 157 -3.80 11.62 20.28
C SER A 157 -2.27 11.68 20.27
N ALA A 158 -1.61 11.08 19.29
CA ALA A 158 -0.15 11.13 19.18
C ALA A 158 0.34 12.55 18.88
N PRO A 159 1.45 13.01 19.49
CA PRO A 159 2.02 14.33 19.22
C PRO A 159 2.34 14.53 17.74
N MET A 160 2.23 15.76 17.24
CA MET A 160 2.58 16.10 15.85
C MET A 160 4.07 15.83 15.53
N SER A 161 4.94 15.86 16.53
CA SER A 161 6.36 15.49 16.38
C SER A 161 6.57 14.02 15.99
N HIS A 162 5.55 13.16 16.19
CA HIS A 162 5.54 11.76 15.82
C HIS A 162 4.68 11.59 14.55
N ALA A 163 5.19 12.12 13.44
CA ALA A 163 4.44 12.18 12.18
C ALA A 163 4.23 10.79 11.55
N VAL A 164 5.11 9.83 11.81
CA VAL A 164 4.93 8.44 11.39
C VAL A 164 4.09 7.71 12.42
N ARG A 165 2.85 7.35 12.05
CA ARG A 165 1.88 6.69 12.92
C ARG A 165 1.52 5.31 12.38
N ARG A 166 1.66 4.28 13.21
CA ARG A 166 1.44 2.90 12.81
C ARG A 166 0.66 2.12 13.86
N VAL A 167 -0.35 1.39 13.41
CA VAL A 167 -1.00 0.34 14.19
C VAL A 167 -0.52 -1.01 13.65
N PHE A 168 -0.01 -1.87 14.52
CA PHE A 168 0.26 -3.27 14.22
C PHE A 168 -0.85 -4.12 14.80
N LEU A 169 -1.69 -4.64 13.93
CA LEU A 169 -2.77 -5.56 14.28
C LEU A 169 -2.28 -6.99 14.10
N ILE A 170 -2.19 -7.73 15.21
CA ILE A 170 -1.73 -9.12 15.22
C ILE A 170 -2.92 -9.99 15.60
N SER A 171 -3.41 -10.83 14.68
CA SER A 171 -4.64 -11.61 14.89
C SER A 171 -4.67 -12.86 14.03
N ASP A 172 -5.45 -13.87 14.45
CA ASP A 172 -5.89 -14.94 13.57
C ASP A 172 -7.19 -14.59 12.81
N GLY A 173 -7.69 -13.36 12.95
CA GLY A 173 -8.61 -12.66 12.05
C GLY A 173 -10.03 -13.15 11.98
N GLN A 174 -10.46 -14.08 12.83
CA GLN A 174 -11.84 -14.60 12.85
C GLN A 174 -12.72 -13.77 13.78
N ALA A 175 -13.11 -12.56 13.35
CA ALA A 175 -14.02 -11.71 14.12
C ALA A 175 -15.36 -12.42 14.37
N ASN A 176 -15.79 -12.49 15.64
CA ASN A 176 -17.05 -13.10 16.06
C ASN A 176 -17.83 -12.29 17.10
N VAL A 177 -17.30 -11.11 17.49
CA VAL A 177 -17.94 -10.15 18.39
C VAL A 177 -17.92 -8.77 17.72
N GLY A 178 -19.02 -8.03 17.86
CA GLY A 178 -19.17 -6.72 17.22
C GLY A 178 -19.34 -6.81 15.71
N VAL A 179 -18.73 -5.90 14.97
CA VAL A 179 -18.73 -5.91 13.50
C VAL A 179 -17.81 -7.00 12.99
N THR A 180 -18.34 -7.90 12.16
CA THR A 180 -17.62 -9.04 11.57
C THR A 180 -17.51 -8.98 10.04
N ASP A 181 -18.26 -8.08 9.40
CA ASP A 181 -18.21 -7.90 7.95
C ASP A 181 -16.87 -7.29 7.52
N PRO A 182 -16.12 -7.93 6.60
CA PRO A 182 -14.78 -7.46 6.17
C PRO A 182 -14.81 -6.04 5.58
N ARG A 183 -15.89 -5.69 4.86
CA ARG A 183 -15.99 -4.34 4.24
C ARG A 183 -16.22 -3.28 5.29
N ALA A 184 -17.08 -3.57 6.28
CA ALA A 184 -17.34 -2.63 7.38
C ALA A 184 -16.09 -2.41 8.23
N LEU A 185 -15.32 -3.46 8.51
CA LEU A 185 -14.02 -3.37 9.19
C LEU A 185 -13.00 -2.58 8.35
N GLY A 186 -12.97 -2.79 7.03
CA GLY A 186 -12.17 -2.00 6.11
C GLY A 186 -12.56 -0.51 6.13
N TYR A 187 -13.85 -0.17 6.13
CA TYR A 187 -14.31 1.22 6.26
C TYR A 187 -13.90 1.86 7.59
N LEU A 188 -13.95 1.10 8.68
CA LEU A 188 -13.43 1.57 9.96
C LEU A 188 -11.93 1.87 9.87
N ALA A 189 -11.17 0.97 9.27
CA ALA A 189 -9.73 1.13 9.07
C ALA A 189 -9.37 2.32 8.15
N ALA A 190 -10.21 2.62 7.15
CA ALA A 190 -10.04 3.78 6.28
C ALA A 190 -9.98 5.10 7.07
N GLY A 191 -10.72 5.20 8.17
CA GLY A 191 -10.67 6.37 9.07
C GLY A 191 -9.28 6.62 9.68
N ALA A 192 -8.42 5.62 9.75
CA ALA A 192 -7.03 5.79 10.20
C ALA A 192 -6.24 6.73 9.29
N THR A 193 -6.54 6.74 7.98
CA THR A 193 -5.83 7.58 7.01
C THR A 193 -6.08 9.07 7.23
N GLU A 194 -7.21 9.45 7.82
CA GLU A 194 -7.57 10.84 8.12
C GLU A 194 -6.63 11.44 9.18
N VAL A 195 -6.05 10.59 10.02
CA VAL A 195 -5.08 10.99 11.04
C VAL A 195 -3.65 10.56 10.69
N GLY A 196 -3.38 10.27 9.42
CA GLY A 196 -2.07 9.87 8.92
C GLY A 196 -1.57 8.52 9.44
N THR A 197 -2.48 7.67 9.91
CA THR A 197 -2.16 6.35 10.47
C THR A 197 -2.36 5.25 9.44
N GLN A 198 -1.41 4.33 9.39
CA GLN A 198 -1.51 3.10 8.60
C GLN A 198 -1.61 1.89 9.52
N ILE A 199 -2.34 0.86 9.11
CA ILE A 199 -2.49 -0.38 9.87
C ILE A 199 -1.76 -1.50 9.14
N THR A 200 -0.72 -2.02 9.77
CA THR A 200 -0.07 -3.26 9.32
C THR A 200 -0.77 -4.42 9.99
N ALA A 201 -1.44 -5.28 9.21
CA ALA A 201 -2.10 -6.46 9.70
C ALA A 201 -1.17 -7.68 9.58
N ILE A 202 -1.05 -8.45 10.66
CA ILE A 202 -0.23 -9.67 10.73
C ILE A 202 -1.16 -10.84 11.05
N GLY A 203 -1.42 -11.69 10.05
CA GLY A 203 -2.22 -12.90 10.21
C GLY A 203 -1.37 -14.02 10.79
N VAL A 204 -1.77 -14.60 11.92
CA VAL A 204 -1.03 -15.64 12.65
C VAL A 204 -1.62 -17.02 12.37
N GLY A 205 -0.77 -17.95 11.91
CA GLY A 205 -1.19 -19.31 11.56
C GLY A 205 -1.82 -19.39 10.16
N TYR A 206 -2.54 -20.49 9.87
CA TYR A 206 -3.13 -20.75 8.54
C TYR A 206 -4.67 -20.74 8.54
N ASP A 207 -5.29 -20.36 9.64
CA ASP A 207 -6.74 -20.40 9.84
C ASP A 207 -7.37 -19.02 10.10
N TYR A 208 -6.62 -17.93 9.86
CA TYR A 208 -7.15 -16.58 9.91
C TYR A 208 -7.99 -16.25 8.67
N ASP A 209 -8.80 -15.18 8.75
CA ASP A 209 -9.53 -14.65 7.61
C ASP A 209 -8.68 -13.60 6.84
N PRO A 210 -8.06 -14.00 5.70
CA PRO A 210 -7.23 -13.09 4.93
C PRO A 210 -8.03 -11.95 4.30
N MET A 211 -9.33 -12.15 4.01
CA MET A 211 -10.17 -11.09 3.44
C MET A 211 -10.37 -9.95 4.43
N THR A 212 -10.63 -10.26 5.69
CA THR A 212 -10.79 -9.26 6.75
C THR A 212 -9.50 -8.51 7.02
N LEU A 213 -8.39 -9.22 7.24
CA LEU A 213 -7.12 -8.58 7.55
C LEU A 213 -6.59 -7.75 6.38
N ASN A 214 -6.77 -8.23 5.14
CA ASN A 214 -6.41 -7.46 3.97
C ASN A 214 -7.30 -6.21 3.78
N ALA A 215 -8.61 -6.32 3.99
CA ALA A 215 -9.50 -5.16 3.91
C ALA A 215 -9.08 -4.07 4.90
N VAL A 216 -8.72 -4.45 6.13
CA VAL A 216 -8.22 -3.52 7.16
C VAL A 216 -6.90 -2.87 6.73
N ALA A 217 -5.93 -3.66 6.28
CA ALA A 217 -4.62 -3.17 5.87
C ALA A 217 -4.73 -2.22 4.67
N VAL A 218 -5.36 -2.67 3.58
CA VAL A 218 -5.46 -1.92 2.33
C VAL A 218 -6.23 -0.61 2.49
N GLN A 219 -7.36 -0.62 3.19
CA GLN A 219 -8.17 0.58 3.37
C GLN A 219 -7.49 1.63 4.26
N SER A 220 -6.55 1.22 5.11
CA SER A 220 -5.70 2.13 5.89
C SER A 220 -4.38 2.49 5.18
N ALA A 221 -4.21 2.13 3.91
CA ALA A 221 -2.95 2.27 3.16
C ALA A 221 -1.75 1.58 3.85
N GLY A 222 -2.02 0.55 4.63
CA GLY A 222 -1.03 -0.29 5.28
C GLY A 222 -0.76 -1.57 4.50
N ARG A 223 -0.25 -2.60 5.19
CA ARG A 223 0.14 -3.88 4.59
C ARG A 223 -0.38 -5.04 5.39
N MET A 224 -0.58 -6.16 4.70
CA MET A 224 -0.87 -7.42 5.34
C MET A 224 0.35 -8.35 5.22
N HIS A 225 0.71 -9.00 6.32
CA HIS A 225 1.74 -10.03 6.37
C HIS A 225 1.17 -11.32 6.90
N HIS A 226 1.68 -12.44 6.40
CA HIS A 226 1.40 -13.77 6.92
C HIS A 226 2.53 -14.22 7.84
N LEU A 227 2.19 -14.64 9.05
CA LEU A 227 3.11 -15.20 10.04
C LEU A 227 2.76 -16.67 10.29
N GLY A 228 3.31 -17.56 9.46
CA GLY A 228 3.17 -19.00 9.64
C GLY A 228 4.11 -19.55 10.71
N THR A 229 5.34 -19.06 10.76
CA THR A 229 6.40 -19.48 11.70
C THR A 229 7.11 -18.28 12.33
N PRO A 230 7.62 -18.40 13.56
CA PRO A 230 8.26 -17.29 14.30
C PRO A 230 9.45 -16.66 13.56
N ASP A 231 10.21 -17.43 12.82
CA ASP A 231 11.42 -16.99 12.10
C ASP A 231 11.08 -16.02 10.94
N GLN A 232 9.87 -16.03 10.41
CA GLN A 232 9.40 -15.06 9.41
C GLN A 232 9.26 -13.65 9.99
N MET A 233 9.10 -13.52 11.30
CA MET A 233 8.90 -12.22 11.96
C MET A 233 10.07 -11.26 11.73
N ALA A 234 11.31 -11.75 11.76
CA ALA A 234 12.47 -10.89 11.55
C ALA A 234 12.44 -10.19 10.19
N ALA A 235 12.07 -10.92 9.12
CA ALA A 235 11.94 -10.36 7.77
C ALA A 235 10.77 -9.36 7.65
N ILE A 236 9.63 -9.65 8.29
CA ILE A 236 8.49 -8.72 8.35
C ILE A 236 8.90 -7.42 9.03
N LEU A 237 9.60 -7.51 10.17
CA LEU A 237 10.07 -6.35 10.92
C LEU A 237 11.08 -5.51 10.15
N GLU A 238 12.10 -6.15 9.57
CA GLU A 238 13.10 -5.45 8.78
C GLU A 238 12.43 -4.68 7.63
N THR A 239 11.47 -5.30 6.96
CA THR A 239 10.70 -4.68 5.89
C THR A 239 9.93 -3.46 6.39
N GLU A 240 9.13 -3.59 7.45
CA GLU A 240 8.30 -2.50 7.97
C GLU A 240 9.13 -1.34 8.49
N LEU A 241 10.21 -1.63 9.25
CA LEU A 241 11.10 -0.59 9.77
C LEU A 241 11.89 0.13 8.67
N SER A 242 12.38 -0.62 7.67
CA SER A 242 13.04 -0.03 6.51
C SER A 242 12.11 0.95 5.79
N TRP A 243 10.85 0.60 5.63
CA TRP A 243 9.89 1.46 4.98
C TRP A 243 9.52 2.69 5.80
N MET A 244 9.30 2.55 7.09
CA MET A 244 9.03 3.67 7.98
C MET A 244 10.19 4.68 8.03
N SER A 245 11.43 4.19 8.03
CA SER A 245 12.63 5.03 8.11
C SER A 245 12.98 5.75 6.80
N ARG A 246 12.45 5.29 5.66
CA ARG A 246 12.76 5.83 4.32
C ARG A 246 11.60 6.60 3.70
N SER A 247 10.59 6.97 4.49
CA SER A 247 9.43 7.72 3.99
C SER A 247 9.85 9.09 3.45
N VAL A 248 9.38 9.43 2.25
CA VAL A 248 9.59 10.74 1.58
C VAL A 248 8.29 11.55 1.50
N ALA A 249 7.16 10.90 1.72
CA ALA A 249 5.86 11.54 1.85
C ALA A 249 5.05 10.84 2.94
N LEU A 250 4.21 11.59 3.64
CA LEU A 250 3.29 11.12 4.67
C LEU A 250 1.87 11.53 4.29
N SER A 251 0.87 10.81 4.78
CA SER A 251 -0.56 11.13 4.56
C SER A 251 -0.91 11.33 3.08
N ALA A 252 -0.20 10.63 2.18
CA ALA A 252 -0.37 10.81 0.75
C ALA A 252 -1.73 10.30 0.28
N VAL A 253 -2.40 11.08 -0.58
CA VAL A 253 -3.69 10.74 -1.18
C VAL A 253 -3.65 11.06 -2.67
N LEU A 254 -4.01 10.06 -3.47
CA LEU A 254 -4.22 10.20 -4.91
C LEU A 254 -5.72 10.34 -5.19
N GLU A 255 -6.10 11.41 -5.85
CA GLU A 255 -7.47 11.63 -6.33
C GLU A 255 -7.49 11.71 -7.85
N VAL A 256 -8.49 11.08 -8.48
CA VAL A 256 -8.71 11.14 -9.92
C VAL A 256 -10.13 11.65 -10.18
N ARG A 257 -10.22 12.81 -10.78
CA ARG A 257 -11.48 13.47 -11.15
C ARG A 257 -11.76 13.23 -12.62
N PRO A 258 -12.87 12.55 -12.98
CA PRO A 258 -13.24 12.39 -14.38
C PRO A 258 -13.60 13.76 -14.98
N ALA A 259 -13.28 13.94 -16.25
CA ALA A 259 -13.74 15.11 -17.01
C ALA A 259 -15.25 15.01 -17.31
N SER A 260 -15.86 16.12 -17.71
CA SER A 260 -17.28 16.15 -18.05
C SER A 260 -17.63 15.12 -19.13
N GLY A 261 -18.68 14.32 -18.87
CA GLY A 261 -19.14 13.26 -19.75
C GLY A 261 -18.35 11.94 -19.66
N ILE A 262 -17.29 11.88 -18.86
CA ILE A 262 -16.54 10.63 -18.58
C ILE A 262 -17.12 9.98 -17.33
N VAL A 263 -17.30 8.66 -17.37
CA VAL A 263 -17.79 7.87 -16.25
C VAL A 263 -16.74 6.86 -15.84
N ILE A 264 -16.34 6.87 -14.58
CA ILE A 264 -15.49 5.82 -14.00
C ILE A 264 -16.35 4.58 -13.77
N LEU A 265 -15.97 3.47 -14.40
CA LEU A 265 -16.71 2.20 -14.32
C LEU A 265 -16.30 1.36 -13.10
N GLY A 266 -15.09 1.58 -12.59
CA GLY A 266 -14.55 0.90 -11.42
C GLY A 266 -13.03 0.96 -11.40
N ALA A 267 -12.47 0.80 -10.21
CA ALA A 267 -11.04 0.61 -10.01
C ALA A 267 -10.69 -0.88 -10.04
N ALA A 268 -9.56 -1.20 -10.65
CA ALA A 268 -8.94 -2.51 -10.60
C ALA A 268 -7.96 -2.62 -9.42
N THR A 269 -7.33 -1.50 -9.04
CA THR A 269 -6.44 -1.44 -7.90
C THR A 269 -7.24 -1.48 -6.60
N THR A 270 -6.85 -2.37 -5.71
CA THR A 270 -7.42 -2.52 -4.37
C THR A 270 -7.17 -1.26 -3.53
N GLY A 271 -8.08 -0.90 -2.63
CA GLY A 271 -7.98 0.29 -1.79
C GLY A 271 -8.43 1.60 -2.45
N ALA A 272 -8.66 1.60 -3.76
CA ALA A 272 -9.24 2.74 -4.44
C ALA A 272 -10.78 2.69 -4.38
N THR A 273 -11.41 3.80 -4.01
CA THR A 273 -12.85 3.92 -3.86
C THR A 273 -13.39 5.10 -4.67
N VAL A 274 -14.62 4.97 -5.19
CA VAL A 274 -15.31 6.08 -5.86
C VAL A 274 -16.25 6.74 -4.86
N VAL A 275 -16.00 8.01 -4.56
CA VAL A 275 -16.84 8.83 -3.68
C VAL A 275 -17.25 10.08 -4.47
N ASP A 276 -18.54 10.32 -4.61
CA ASP A 276 -19.11 11.45 -5.36
C ASP A 276 -18.53 11.59 -6.78
N GLY A 277 -18.32 10.44 -7.44
CA GLY A 277 -17.76 10.39 -8.80
C GLY A 277 -16.26 10.62 -8.90
N VAL A 278 -15.58 10.87 -7.80
CA VAL A 278 -14.11 11.01 -7.71
C VAL A 278 -13.52 9.69 -7.24
N LEU A 279 -12.53 9.18 -7.96
CA LEU A 279 -11.78 8.00 -7.53
C LEU A 279 -10.68 8.47 -6.57
N ARG A 280 -10.68 7.94 -5.36
CA ARG A 280 -9.76 8.28 -4.29
C ARG A 280 -9.02 7.04 -3.82
N MET A 281 -7.70 7.16 -3.69
CA MET A 281 -6.81 6.12 -3.19
C MET A 281 -5.90 6.69 -2.12
N PRO A 282 -6.10 6.32 -0.85
CA PRO A 282 -5.13 6.64 0.20
C PRO A 282 -3.83 5.88 -0.08
N LEU A 283 -2.71 6.59 -0.08
CA LEU A 283 -1.38 6.01 -0.28
C LEU A 283 -0.58 5.93 1.03
N GLY A 284 -1.01 6.68 2.04
CA GLY A 284 -0.34 6.73 3.35
C GLY A 284 1.09 7.28 3.26
N ALA A 285 2.03 6.63 3.92
CA ALA A 285 3.44 6.96 3.78
C ALA A 285 4.02 6.34 2.50
N ILE A 286 4.74 7.14 1.73
CA ILE A 286 5.44 6.71 0.52
C ILE A 286 6.94 6.75 0.81
N THR A 287 7.64 5.65 0.52
CA THR A 287 9.09 5.52 0.74
C THR A 287 9.89 5.94 -0.50
N ALA A 288 11.16 6.28 -0.30
CA ALA A 288 12.07 6.62 -1.37
C ALA A 288 12.16 5.49 -2.42
N GLY A 289 11.97 5.83 -3.69
CA GLY A 289 11.98 4.90 -4.81
C GLY A 289 10.73 4.03 -4.94
N GLN A 290 9.74 4.19 -4.05
CA GLN A 290 8.49 3.43 -4.11
C GLN A 290 7.65 3.88 -5.29
N ARG A 291 6.95 2.91 -5.89
CA ARG A 291 5.96 3.11 -6.93
C ARG A 291 4.58 2.76 -6.42
N ARG A 292 3.61 3.55 -6.82
CA ARG A 292 2.18 3.30 -6.56
C ARG A 292 1.44 3.44 -7.88
N GLU A 293 0.58 2.49 -8.18
CA GLU A 293 -0.14 2.43 -9.44
C GLU A 293 -1.64 2.30 -9.18
N LEU A 294 -2.43 3.09 -9.90
CA LEU A 294 -3.89 3.09 -9.86
C LEU A 294 -4.40 2.78 -11.26
N LEU A 295 -5.00 1.61 -11.42
CA LEU A 295 -5.61 1.15 -12.65
C LEU A 295 -7.13 1.20 -12.53
N PHE A 296 -7.82 1.80 -13.50
CA PHE A 296 -9.27 1.89 -13.51
C PHE A 296 -9.82 1.92 -14.93
N ARG A 297 -11.12 1.65 -15.07
CA ARG A 297 -11.81 1.73 -16.35
C ARG A 297 -12.71 2.95 -16.42
N VAL A 298 -12.75 3.55 -17.61
CA VAL A 298 -13.62 4.67 -17.91
C VAL A 298 -14.48 4.39 -19.13
N ARG A 299 -15.68 5.02 -19.16
CA ARG A 299 -16.50 5.13 -20.37
C ARG A 299 -16.31 6.52 -20.94
N VAL A 300 -16.00 6.55 -22.27
CA VAL A 300 -15.67 7.76 -23.01
C VAL A 300 -16.73 7.98 -24.09
N PRO A 301 -17.32 9.16 -24.21
CA PRO A 301 -18.16 9.51 -25.37
C PRO A 301 -17.32 9.53 -26.64
N THR A 302 -17.71 8.72 -27.63
CA THR A 302 -16.99 8.59 -28.91
C THR A 302 -17.76 9.16 -30.10
N ALA A 303 -18.85 9.91 -29.88
CA ALA A 303 -19.66 10.47 -30.95
C ALA A 303 -18.93 11.56 -31.75
N ASP A 304 -18.11 12.37 -31.10
CA ASP A 304 -17.43 13.50 -31.74
C ASP A 304 -15.94 13.29 -31.79
N ILE A 305 -15.33 13.63 -32.92
CA ILE A 305 -13.88 13.59 -33.15
C ILE A 305 -13.18 14.68 -32.36
N GLY A 306 -12.00 14.40 -31.87
CA GLY A 306 -11.13 15.35 -31.18
C GLY A 306 -10.46 14.79 -29.93
N ARG A 307 -9.59 15.60 -29.35
CA ARG A 307 -8.94 15.28 -28.08
C ARG A 307 -9.96 15.36 -26.96
N ARG A 308 -9.96 14.35 -26.09
CA ARG A 308 -10.80 14.24 -24.90
C ARG A 308 -9.91 14.10 -23.68
N THR A 309 -10.01 15.01 -22.74
CA THR A 309 -9.50 14.80 -21.39
C THR A 309 -10.36 13.73 -20.72
N LEU A 310 -9.76 12.68 -20.24
CA LEU A 310 -10.44 11.59 -19.54
C LEU A 310 -10.57 11.90 -18.04
N ALA A 311 -9.45 12.30 -17.46
CA ALA A 311 -9.39 12.60 -16.03
C ALA A 311 -8.21 13.51 -15.70
N THR A 312 -8.32 14.18 -14.56
CA THR A 312 -7.20 14.86 -13.90
C THR A 312 -6.89 14.12 -12.61
N ALA A 313 -5.66 13.62 -12.50
CA ALA A 313 -5.13 13.05 -11.27
C ALA A 313 -4.47 14.14 -10.45
N SER A 314 -4.60 14.11 -9.13
CA SER A 314 -3.91 14.99 -8.19
C SER A 314 -3.34 14.19 -7.02
N LEU A 315 -2.08 14.45 -6.68
CA LEU A 315 -1.37 13.87 -5.54
C LEU A 315 -1.16 14.95 -4.48
N ARG A 316 -1.64 14.69 -3.26
CA ARG A 316 -1.42 15.53 -2.08
C ARG A 316 -0.71 14.71 -1.02
N PHE A 317 0.26 15.29 -0.34
CA PHE A 317 1.00 14.64 0.73
C PHE A 317 1.64 15.66 1.67
N GLU A 318 2.08 15.20 2.81
CA GLU A 318 2.92 15.93 3.76
C GLU A 318 4.37 15.47 3.62
N THR A 319 5.31 16.38 3.82
CA THR A 319 6.73 16.02 3.91
C THR A 319 7.01 15.28 5.22
N PRO A 320 8.12 14.55 5.36
CA PRO A 320 8.48 13.91 6.62
C PRO A 320 8.61 14.87 7.81
N GLU A 321 8.80 16.17 7.54
CA GLU A 321 8.84 17.25 8.54
C GLU A 321 7.43 17.76 8.91
N GLY A 322 6.37 17.21 8.32
CA GLY A 322 4.98 17.57 8.60
C GLY A 322 4.45 18.80 7.85
N ALA A 323 5.19 19.31 6.87
CA ALA A 323 4.73 20.41 6.03
C ALA A 323 3.91 19.89 4.84
N HIS A 324 2.81 20.58 4.50
CA HIS A 324 2.07 20.25 3.28
C HIS A 324 2.90 20.57 2.04
N ALA A 325 3.11 19.57 1.19
CA ALA A 325 3.74 19.77 -0.11
C ALA A 325 2.77 20.42 -1.11
N ALA A 326 3.32 21.14 -2.10
CA ALA A 326 2.49 21.62 -3.21
C ALA A 326 1.85 20.45 -3.95
N PRO A 327 0.52 20.48 -4.21
CA PRO A 327 -0.15 19.40 -4.92
C PRO A 327 0.44 19.20 -6.33
N GLN A 328 0.65 17.94 -6.71
CA GLN A 328 1.03 17.59 -8.08
C GLN A 328 -0.22 17.23 -8.88
N SER A 329 -0.20 17.50 -10.19
CA SER A 329 -1.31 17.21 -11.08
C SER A 329 -0.83 16.58 -12.39
N ALA A 330 -1.62 15.63 -12.91
CA ALA A 330 -1.41 15.02 -14.21
C ALA A 330 -2.74 14.87 -14.96
N GLU A 331 -2.76 15.26 -16.24
CA GLU A 331 -3.91 15.08 -17.11
C GLU A 331 -3.77 13.80 -17.91
N VAL A 332 -4.83 12.99 -17.96
CA VAL A 332 -4.94 11.85 -18.85
C VAL A 332 -5.93 12.17 -19.96
N ALA A 333 -5.50 12.02 -21.22
CA ALA A 333 -6.33 12.31 -22.39
C ALA A 333 -6.19 11.20 -23.45
N MET A 334 -7.16 11.13 -24.36
CA MET A 334 -7.12 10.34 -25.58
C MET A 334 -7.78 11.11 -26.73
N THR A 335 -7.60 10.61 -27.96
CA THR A 335 -8.16 11.24 -29.15
C THR A 335 -9.23 10.33 -29.78
N VAL A 336 -10.40 10.88 -30.08
CA VAL A 336 -11.40 10.21 -30.91
C VAL A 336 -11.08 10.53 -32.38
N THR A 337 -10.89 9.51 -33.21
CA THR A 337 -10.47 9.63 -34.63
C THR A 337 -11.45 8.95 -35.57
N ARG A 338 -11.40 9.28 -36.85
CA ARG A 338 -12.19 8.58 -37.89
C ARG A 338 -11.59 7.22 -38.25
N GLU A 339 -10.28 7.12 -38.18
CA GLU A 339 -9.55 5.91 -38.56
C GLU A 339 -9.43 4.96 -37.37
N ALA A 340 -9.36 3.67 -37.62
CA ALA A 340 -9.06 2.69 -36.59
C ALA A 340 -7.69 3.02 -35.97
N PRO A 341 -7.59 2.97 -34.62
CA PRO A 341 -6.34 3.29 -33.95
C PRO A 341 -5.21 2.35 -34.39
N ARG A 342 -4.10 2.92 -34.84
CA ARG A 342 -2.85 2.20 -35.15
C ARG A 342 -1.91 2.17 -33.93
N ALA A 343 -2.36 2.73 -32.83
CA ALA A 343 -1.50 2.97 -31.69
C ALA A 343 -1.16 1.67 -30.96
N THR A 344 0.14 1.47 -30.74
CA THR A 344 0.62 0.50 -29.75
C THR A 344 0.07 0.93 -28.38
N PRO A 345 -0.46 -0.01 -27.57
CA PRO A 345 -0.88 0.29 -26.21
C PRO A 345 0.24 0.96 -25.41
N ALA A 346 -0.11 1.89 -24.52
CA ALA A 346 0.85 2.52 -23.64
C ALA A 346 1.56 1.44 -22.78
N PRO A 347 2.89 1.25 -22.90
CA PRO A 347 3.58 0.10 -22.33
C PRO A 347 3.33 -0.05 -20.82
N ARG A 348 3.41 1.05 -20.06
CA ARG A 348 3.21 1.00 -18.60
C ARG A 348 1.79 0.60 -18.24
N VAL A 349 0.77 1.12 -18.91
CA VAL A 349 -0.62 0.73 -18.63
C VAL A 349 -0.88 -0.71 -19.06
N ALA A 350 -0.27 -1.17 -20.14
CA ALA A 350 -0.33 -2.58 -20.53
C ALA A 350 0.31 -3.50 -19.48
N ALA A 351 1.42 -3.07 -18.86
CA ALA A 351 2.03 -3.76 -17.74
C ALA A 351 1.10 -3.82 -16.51
N MET A 352 0.46 -2.70 -16.15
CA MET A 352 -0.50 -2.64 -15.05
C MET A 352 -1.70 -3.58 -15.29
N VAL A 353 -2.24 -3.62 -16.50
CA VAL A 353 -3.32 -4.55 -16.87
C VAL A 353 -2.85 -6.00 -16.75
N ALA A 354 -1.65 -6.33 -17.24
CA ALA A 354 -1.12 -7.69 -17.14
C ALA A 354 -0.91 -8.14 -15.66
N GLN A 355 -0.47 -7.23 -14.81
CA GLN A 355 -0.34 -7.50 -13.37
C GLN A 355 -1.71 -7.70 -12.70
N TYR A 356 -2.69 -6.87 -13.03
CA TYR A 356 -4.06 -7.02 -12.54
C TYR A 356 -4.66 -8.37 -12.96
N ASP A 357 -4.55 -8.75 -14.24
CA ASP A 357 -5.03 -10.02 -14.76
C ASP A 357 -4.33 -11.21 -14.08
N ALA A 358 -3.04 -11.07 -13.76
CA ALA A 358 -2.28 -12.06 -12.99
C ALA A 358 -2.84 -12.23 -11.57
N SER A 359 -3.11 -11.13 -10.87
CA SER A 359 -3.69 -11.17 -9.51
C SER A 359 -5.11 -11.77 -9.52
N GLU A 360 -5.93 -11.48 -10.54
CA GLU A 360 -7.23 -12.13 -10.72
C GLU A 360 -7.10 -13.64 -10.98
N ALA A 361 -6.08 -14.03 -11.76
CA ALA A 361 -5.82 -15.43 -12.04
C ALA A 361 -5.40 -16.20 -10.77
N GLU A 362 -4.59 -15.62 -9.89
CA GLU A 362 -4.22 -16.23 -8.60
C GLU A 362 -5.41 -16.38 -7.67
N ARG A 363 -6.26 -15.35 -7.55
CA ARG A 363 -7.50 -15.43 -6.76
C ARG A 363 -8.43 -16.53 -7.27
N ALA A 364 -8.59 -16.62 -8.59
CA ALA A 364 -9.38 -17.69 -9.20
C ALA A 364 -8.76 -19.08 -8.98
N ALA A 365 -7.43 -19.19 -9.09
CA ALA A 365 -6.72 -20.45 -8.83
C ALA A 365 -6.84 -20.90 -7.36
N ALA A 366 -6.77 -19.96 -6.42
CA ALA A 366 -6.99 -20.23 -5.01
C ALA A 366 -8.38 -20.82 -4.75
N GLN A 367 -9.44 -20.24 -5.34
CA GLN A 367 -10.80 -20.75 -5.24
C GLN A 367 -10.94 -22.16 -5.85
N LEU A 368 -10.29 -22.40 -7.00
CA LEU A 368 -10.29 -23.71 -7.64
C LEU A 368 -9.59 -24.77 -6.79
N LEU A 369 -8.48 -24.43 -6.12
CA LEU A 369 -7.80 -25.35 -5.19
C LEU A 369 -8.67 -25.68 -3.98
N GLN A 370 -9.39 -24.72 -3.42
CA GLN A 370 -10.36 -24.96 -2.34
C GLN A 370 -11.47 -25.93 -2.76
N GLN A 371 -11.85 -25.92 -4.04
CA GLN A 371 -12.83 -26.83 -4.63
C GLN A 371 -12.25 -28.18 -5.05
N GLY A 372 -10.94 -28.42 -4.86
CA GLY A 372 -10.24 -29.62 -5.32
C GLY A 372 -9.98 -29.67 -6.84
N ARG A 373 -10.20 -28.56 -7.57
CA ARG A 373 -10.06 -28.46 -9.04
C ARG A 373 -8.62 -28.06 -9.41
N GLN A 374 -7.67 -28.85 -8.97
CA GLN A 374 -6.23 -28.58 -9.08
C GLN A 374 -5.75 -28.35 -10.51
N ALA A 375 -6.19 -29.19 -11.47
CA ALA A 375 -5.76 -29.09 -12.87
C ALA A 375 -6.17 -27.74 -13.50
N GLU A 376 -7.36 -27.25 -13.17
CA GLU A 376 -7.86 -25.97 -13.67
C GLU A 376 -7.13 -24.78 -13.02
N ALA A 377 -6.82 -24.88 -11.72
CA ALA A 377 -6.00 -23.89 -11.04
C ALA A 377 -4.62 -23.74 -11.69
N ILE A 378 -3.95 -24.86 -11.97
CA ILE A 378 -2.65 -24.89 -12.65
C ILE A 378 -2.75 -24.26 -14.05
N ALA A 379 -3.76 -24.67 -14.85
CA ALA A 379 -3.95 -24.11 -16.18
C ALA A 379 -4.17 -22.59 -16.15
N ARG A 380 -4.90 -22.08 -15.15
CA ARG A 380 -5.15 -20.65 -14.97
C ARG A 380 -3.85 -19.88 -14.66
N LEU A 381 -3.01 -20.42 -13.75
CA LEU A 381 -1.73 -19.82 -13.39
C LEU A 381 -0.72 -19.85 -14.57
N ASP A 382 -0.65 -20.95 -15.31
CA ASP A 382 0.23 -21.06 -16.48
C ASP A 382 -0.19 -20.10 -17.60
N ALA A 383 -1.49 -19.91 -17.83
CA ALA A 383 -2.00 -18.94 -18.80
C ALA A 383 -1.66 -17.49 -18.38
N ALA A 384 -1.83 -17.15 -17.11
CA ALA A 384 -1.45 -15.85 -16.58
C ALA A 384 0.06 -15.59 -16.70
N ARG A 385 0.89 -16.58 -16.37
CA ARG A 385 2.34 -16.51 -16.55
C ARG A 385 2.73 -16.22 -18.01
N ALA A 386 2.13 -16.94 -18.96
CA ALA A 386 2.39 -16.75 -20.37
C ALA A 386 1.99 -15.33 -20.85
N SER A 387 0.85 -14.82 -20.37
CA SER A 387 0.38 -13.46 -20.67
C SER A 387 1.33 -12.38 -20.16
N VAL A 388 1.76 -12.47 -18.89
CA VAL A 388 2.73 -11.53 -18.30
C VAL A 388 4.07 -11.58 -19.02
N ALA A 389 4.59 -12.77 -19.31
CA ALA A 389 5.85 -12.92 -20.05
C ALA A 389 5.76 -12.36 -21.47
N SER A 390 4.61 -12.56 -22.15
CA SER A 390 4.36 -11.96 -23.48
C SER A 390 4.34 -10.44 -23.41
N THR A 391 3.72 -9.85 -22.40
CA THR A 391 3.71 -8.39 -22.18
C THR A 391 5.13 -7.87 -21.97
N ALA A 392 5.94 -8.54 -21.14
CA ALA A 392 7.33 -8.16 -20.89
C ALA A 392 8.22 -8.14 -22.15
N THR A 393 7.91 -8.98 -23.16
CA THR A 393 8.69 -9.07 -24.40
C THR A 393 8.10 -8.26 -25.55
N SER A 394 6.80 -7.97 -25.55
CA SER A 394 6.11 -7.29 -26.65
C SER A 394 6.25 -5.77 -26.61
N TYR A 395 6.64 -5.20 -25.48
CA TYR A 395 6.77 -3.76 -25.27
C TYR A 395 8.21 -3.38 -24.93
N SER A 396 8.65 -2.22 -25.47
CA SER A 396 9.86 -1.55 -25.00
C SER A 396 9.47 -0.62 -23.86
N PHE A 397 9.98 -0.88 -22.66
CA PHE A 397 9.76 -0.03 -21.50
C PHE A 397 10.91 0.97 -21.39
N GLU A 398 10.59 2.27 -21.27
CA GLU A 398 11.58 3.31 -20.98
C GLU A 398 12.24 3.06 -19.61
N ASP A 399 11.48 2.47 -18.70
CA ASP A 399 11.92 2.11 -17.36
C ASP A 399 12.16 0.60 -17.24
N SER A 400 13.42 0.22 -17.11
CA SER A 400 13.85 -1.18 -16.95
C SER A 400 13.25 -1.86 -15.71
N ALA A 401 12.85 -1.09 -14.69
CA ALA A 401 12.25 -1.66 -13.51
C ALA A 401 10.82 -2.16 -13.77
N VAL A 402 10.07 -1.58 -14.70
CA VAL A 402 8.76 -2.11 -15.13
C VAL A 402 8.95 -3.47 -15.80
N GLN A 403 9.93 -3.59 -16.68
CA GLN A 403 10.25 -4.87 -17.32
C GLN A 403 10.72 -5.92 -16.30
N GLY A 404 11.56 -5.50 -15.34
CA GLY A 404 12.01 -6.35 -14.24
C GLY A 404 10.86 -6.85 -13.39
N ALA A 405 9.90 -5.98 -13.05
CA ALA A 405 8.71 -6.34 -12.28
C ALA A 405 7.84 -7.38 -13.00
N LEU A 406 7.61 -7.23 -14.31
CA LEU A 406 6.88 -8.23 -15.11
C LEU A 406 7.62 -9.57 -15.17
N SER A 407 8.95 -9.55 -15.28
CA SER A 407 9.76 -10.77 -15.29
C SER A 407 9.69 -11.50 -13.95
N SER A 408 9.81 -10.77 -12.84
CA SER A 408 9.63 -11.31 -11.47
C SER A 408 8.22 -11.89 -11.31
N ARG A 409 7.20 -11.16 -11.77
CA ARG A 409 5.81 -11.61 -11.67
C ARG A 409 5.54 -12.90 -12.45
N ALA A 410 6.12 -13.03 -13.64
CA ALA A 410 6.05 -14.27 -14.40
C ALA A 410 6.75 -15.45 -13.69
N ALA A 411 7.87 -15.20 -13.00
CA ALA A 411 8.55 -16.21 -12.19
C ALA A 411 7.72 -16.64 -10.97
N GLU A 412 7.11 -15.69 -10.26
CA GLU A 412 6.19 -15.94 -9.13
C GLU A 412 5.01 -16.81 -9.55
N LEU A 413 4.34 -16.48 -10.66
CA LEU A 413 3.24 -17.28 -11.21
C LEU A 413 3.71 -18.71 -11.58
N GLY A 414 4.95 -18.85 -12.07
CA GLY A 414 5.57 -20.14 -12.35
C GLY A 414 5.79 -20.95 -11.07
N ALA A 415 6.27 -20.33 -10.00
CA ALA A 415 6.42 -20.95 -8.69
C ALA A 415 5.07 -21.32 -8.08
N ALA A 416 4.07 -20.46 -8.22
CA ALA A 416 2.70 -20.70 -7.80
C ALA A 416 2.09 -21.92 -8.49
N ALA A 417 2.24 -22.04 -9.82
CA ALA A 417 1.80 -23.21 -10.59
C ALA A 417 2.54 -24.48 -10.19
N ALA A 418 3.85 -24.41 -9.95
CA ALA A 418 4.65 -25.54 -9.49
C ALA A 418 4.21 -26.02 -8.09
N GLY A 419 3.97 -25.08 -7.16
CA GLY A 419 3.45 -25.40 -5.84
C GLY A 419 2.05 -26.02 -5.90
N ALA A 420 1.16 -25.49 -6.76
CA ALA A 420 -0.15 -26.10 -6.98
C ALA A 420 -0.03 -27.54 -7.52
N ARG A 421 0.94 -27.85 -8.40
CA ARG A 421 1.21 -29.22 -8.88
C ARG A 421 1.71 -30.16 -7.77
N ALA A 422 2.53 -29.64 -6.85
CA ALA A 422 3.08 -30.41 -5.75
C ALA A 422 2.07 -30.72 -4.63
N ALA A 423 0.96 -30.00 -4.55
CA ALA A 423 -0.08 -30.19 -3.55
C ALA A 423 -0.84 -31.51 -3.77
N SER A 424 -0.38 -32.60 -3.12
CA SER A 424 -0.87 -33.95 -3.30
C SER A 424 -2.02 -34.35 -2.35
N SER A 425 -2.41 -33.49 -1.42
CA SER A 425 -3.47 -33.75 -0.45
C SER A 425 -4.44 -32.55 -0.34
N PRO A 426 -5.68 -32.78 0.14
CA PRO A 426 -6.62 -31.70 0.40
C PRO A 426 -6.05 -30.62 1.35
N ALA A 427 -5.30 -31.02 2.38
CA ALA A 427 -4.65 -30.10 3.31
C ALA A 427 -3.59 -29.24 2.61
N ALA A 428 -2.73 -29.85 1.78
CA ALA A 428 -1.72 -29.13 1.00
C ALA A 428 -2.35 -28.18 -0.04
N MET A 429 -3.48 -28.57 -0.65
CA MET A 429 -4.22 -27.69 -1.55
C MET A 429 -4.83 -26.50 -0.80
N HIS A 430 -5.33 -26.72 0.40
CA HIS A 430 -5.88 -25.68 1.25
C HIS A 430 -4.79 -24.68 1.67
N GLU A 431 -3.66 -25.14 2.19
CA GLU A 431 -2.49 -24.31 2.51
C GLU A 431 -2.06 -23.47 1.30
N ARG A 432 -1.93 -24.11 0.14
CA ARG A 432 -1.54 -23.41 -1.10
C ARG A 432 -2.58 -22.38 -1.54
N SER A 433 -3.87 -22.62 -1.30
CA SER A 433 -4.91 -21.64 -1.59
C SER A 433 -4.77 -20.36 -0.77
N TYR A 434 -4.35 -20.47 0.49
CA TYR A 434 -4.03 -19.32 1.35
C TYR A 434 -2.84 -18.52 0.84
N GLU A 435 -1.74 -19.19 0.50
CA GLU A 435 -0.57 -18.54 -0.07
C GLU A 435 -0.92 -17.76 -1.35
N LEU A 436 -1.74 -18.35 -2.24
CA LEU A 436 -2.20 -17.70 -3.46
C LEU A 436 -3.17 -16.53 -3.20
N GLN A 437 -3.93 -16.54 -2.12
CA GLN A 437 -4.75 -15.39 -1.74
C GLN A 437 -3.92 -14.25 -1.16
N ALA A 438 -2.86 -14.57 -0.43
CA ALA A 438 -1.99 -13.58 0.18
C ALA A 438 -1.00 -12.94 -0.83
N ALA A 439 -0.57 -13.68 -1.85
CA ALA A 439 0.42 -13.22 -2.83
C ALA A 439 -0.01 -11.97 -3.62
N PRO A 440 -1.26 -11.86 -4.19
CA PRO A 440 -1.70 -10.66 -4.88
C PRO A 440 -1.74 -9.43 -3.97
N MET A 441 -2.05 -9.63 -2.68
CA MET A 441 -2.14 -8.57 -1.69
C MET A 441 -0.78 -7.96 -1.37
N ALA A 442 0.28 -8.76 -1.43
CA ALA A 442 1.66 -8.29 -1.27
C ALA A 442 2.19 -7.61 -2.55
N ALA A 443 1.75 -8.04 -3.73
CA ALA A 443 2.19 -7.53 -5.02
C ALA A 443 1.55 -6.18 -5.39
N ASP A 444 0.36 -5.86 -4.88
CA ASP A 444 -0.36 -4.60 -5.15
C ASP A 444 0.35 -3.34 -4.58
N GLY A 445 1.58 -3.50 -4.07
CA GLY A 445 2.48 -2.39 -3.71
C GLY A 445 2.06 -1.62 -2.47
N TYR A 446 1.23 -2.23 -1.67
CA TYR A 446 0.87 -1.71 -0.34
C TYR A 446 1.89 -2.13 0.70
#